data_5bf0eef4dd37a2202a9661d8068c18e4
#
_entry.id   5bf0eef4dd37a2202a9661d8068c18e4
#
_cell.length_a   1.000
_cell.length_b   1.000
_cell.length_c   1.000
_cell.angle_alpha   90.00
_cell.angle_beta   90.00
_cell.angle_gamma   90.00
#
_symmetry.space_group_name_H-M   'P 1'
#
loop_
_entity.id
_entity.type
_entity.pdbx_description
1 polymer ?
#
loop_
_entity_poly.entity_id
_entity_poly.type
_entity_poly.pdbx_seq_one_letter_code
_entity_poly.pdbx_strand_id
1 'polypeptide(L)'
;MYLNAFMPPVYELIANAQVWLFQRRDNGWKCCARDKKEREELKYVTKSTQIYQYLDLYTNPDHIIHYKYSGLLNVIYVTFMYGLGLPMLFPIAFASFLIFWLTERWQLAYHYQLPPAMDDKMTINALNWLSYTPILFLFNGYWMLSNRQMFANEVN
;
A
#
# COMPACT_ATOMS: atom_id res chain seq x y z
N MET A 1 -0.80 -12.55 -9.45
CA MET A 1 0.36 -11.99 -8.77
C MET A 1 0.46 -10.48 -8.94
N TYR A 2 0.44 -9.94 -10.16
CA TYR A 2 0.42 -8.49 -10.42
C TYR A 2 -0.69 -7.77 -9.65
N LEU A 3 -1.89 -8.32 -9.63
CA LEU A 3 -3.03 -7.75 -8.91
C LEU A 3 -2.75 -7.59 -7.40
N ASN A 4 -2.18 -8.60 -6.74
CA ASN A 4 -1.88 -8.54 -5.32
C ASN A 4 -0.75 -7.54 -4.97
N ALA A 5 0.17 -7.28 -5.88
CA ALA A 5 1.25 -6.33 -5.65
C ALA A 5 0.79 -4.87 -5.84
N PHE A 6 -0.09 -4.63 -6.83
CA PHE A 6 -0.52 -3.27 -7.17
C PHE A 6 -1.87 -2.86 -6.58
N MET A 7 -2.72 -3.82 -6.17
CA MET A 7 -4.05 -3.50 -5.63
C MET A 7 -4.03 -2.71 -4.33
N PRO A 8 -3.20 -3.01 -3.30
CA PRO A 8 -3.21 -2.24 -2.07
C PRO A 8 -2.98 -0.74 -2.28
N PRO A 9 -1.91 -0.28 -2.97
CA PRO A 9 -1.72 1.14 -3.21
C PRO A 9 -2.82 1.78 -4.07
N VAL A 10 -3.39 1.03 -5.02
CA VAL A 10 -4.51 1.52 -5.85
C VAL A 10 -5.77 1.71 -5.03
N TYR A 11 -6.12 0.76 -4.14
CA TYR A 11 -7.27 0.92 -3.24
C TYR A 11 -7.13 2.13 -2.32
N GLU A 12 -5.95 2.36 -1.77
CA GLU A 12 -5.69 3.52 -0.92
C GLU A 12 -5.83 4.83 -1.71
N LEU A 13 -5.31 4.89 -2.93
CA LEU A 13 -5.48 6.06 -3.80
C LEU A 13 -6.95 6.32 -4.13
N ILE A 14 -7.72 5.28 -4.41
CA ILE A 14 -9.17 5.38 -4.68
C ILE A 14 -9.90 5.87 -3.43
N ALA A 15 -9.60 5.32 -2.25
CA ALA A 15 -10.20 5.74 -1.00
C ALA A 15 -9.92 7.23 -0.72
N ASN A 16 -8.68 7.67 -0.92
CA ASN A 16 -8.30 9.07 -0.78
C ASN A 16 -9.03 9.98 -1.77
N ALA A 17 -9.18 9.53 -3.02
CA ALA A 17 -9.95 10.27 -4.03
C ALA A 17 -11.44 10.35 -3.66
N GLN A 18 -12.01 9.31 -3.07
CA GLN A 18 -13.40 9.33 -2.59
C GLN A 18 -13.58 10.33 -1.45
N VAL A 19 -12.71 10.33 -0.44
CA VAL A 19 -12.76 11.30 0.67
C VAL A 19 -12.66 12.73 0.12
N TRP A 20 -11.74 12.98 -0.79
CA TRP A 20 -11.59 14.28 -1.43
C TRP A 20 -12.85 14.72 -2.21
N LEU A 21 -13.51 13.79 -2.91
CA LEU A 21 -14.77 14.05 -3.62
C LEU A 21 -15.91 14.34 -2.64
N PHE A 22 -15.99 13.60 -1.52
CA PHE A 22 -17.00 13.86 -0.47
C PHE A 22 -16.79 15.20 0.18
N GLN A 23 -15.57 15.57 0.52
CA GLN A 23 -15.24 16.91 1.05
C GLN A 23 -15.62 18.02 0.06
N ARG A 24 -15.36 17.82 -1.23
CA ARG A 24 -15.76 18.76 -2.28
C ARG A 24 -17.27 18.89 -2.41
N ARG A 25 -17.98 17.79 -2.28
CA ARG A 25 -19.44 17.79 -2.32
C ARG A 25 -20.05 18.48 -1.11
N ASP A 26 -19.46 18.32 0.07
CA ASP A 26 -19.87 18.98 1.29
C ASP A 26 -19.69 20.50 1.18
N ASN A 27 -18.59 20.95 0.64
CA ASN A 27 -18.27 22.36 0.38
C ASN A 27 -19.01 22.97 -0.84
N GLY A 28 -20.00 22.25 -1.41
CA GLY A 28 -20.84 22.76 -2.50
C GLY A 28 -20.11 23.01 -3.82
N TRP A 29 -19.03 22.22 -4.12
CA TRP A 29 -18.21 22.35 -5.34
C TRP A 29 -17.47 23.70 -5.50
N LYS A 30 -17.43 24.54 -4.49
CA LYS A 30 -16.67 25.79 -4.51
C LYS A 30 -15.16 25.50 -4.42
N CYS A 31 -14.56 25.27 -5.57
CA CYS A 31 -13.18 24.77 -5.67
C CYS A 31 -12.11 25.85 -5.49
N CYS A 32 -12.44 27.12 -5.69
CA CYS A 32 -11.49 28.22 -5.70
C CYS A 32 -12.05 29.41 -4.94
N ALA A 33 -12.01 29.34 -3.62
CA ALA A 33 -12.11 30.56 -2.85
C ALA A 33 -10.84 31.37 -3.11
N ARG A 34 -11.00 32.46 -3.83
CA ARG A 34 -9.90 33.37 -4.23
C ARG A 34 -9.36 34.17 -3.05
N ASP A 35 -10.20 34.33 -2.04
CA ASP A 35 -9.86 35.12 -0.84
C ASP A 35 -9.65 34.23 0.39
N LYS A 36 -8.68 34.58 1.23
CA LYS A 36 -8.39 33.87 2.48
C LYS A 36 -9.58 33.87 3.43
N LYS A 37 -10.35 34.99 3.50
CA LYS A 37 -11.56 35.12 4.31
C LYS A 37 -12.67 34.16 3.84
N GLU A 38 -12.91 34.10 2.56
CA GLU A 38 -13.90 33.19 1.95
C GLU A 38 -13.56 31.70 2.19
N ARG A 39 -12.28 31.39 2.26
CA ARG A 39 -11.77 30.04 2.57
C ARG A 39 -11.97 29.66 4.03
N GLU A 40 -11.88 30.62 4.94
CA GLU A 40 -12.15 30.43 6.37
C GLU A 40 -13.67 30.28 6.63
N GLU A 41 -14.51 31.08 5.98
CA GLU A 41 -15.96 30.97 6.08
C GLU A 41 -16.48 29.64 5.51
N LEU A 42 -15.94 29.19 4.39
CA LEU A 42 -16.27 27.89 3.79
C LEU A 42 -15.92 26.70 4.70
N LYS A 43 -14.95 26.86 5.57
CA LYS A 43 -14.54 25.83 6.53
C LYS A 43 -15.61 25.53 7.59
N TYR A 44 -16.54 26.47 7.81
CA TYR A 44 -17.63 26.35 8.78
C TYR A 44 -18.98 25.98 8.15
N VAL A 45 -19.08 25.96 6.82
CA VAL A 45 -20.31 25.63 6.09
C VAL A 45 -20.27 24.15 5.72
N THR A 46 -20.77 23.31 6.60
CA THR A 46 -20.92 21.87 6.34
C THR A 46 -22.41 21.52 6.21
N LYS A 47 -22.73 20.55 5.36
CA LYS A 47 -24.07 19.94 5.25
C LYS A 47 -24.28 18.81 6.26
N SER A 48 -23.25 18.45 6.99
CA SER A 48 -23.27 17.40 7.99
C SER A 48 -24.09 17.83 9.20
N THR A 49 -25.14 17.08 9.52
CA THR A 49 -26.03 17.36 10.67
C THR A 49 -25.50 16.77 11.98
N GLN A 50 -24.53 15.87 11.92
CA GLN A 50 -23.99 15.16 13.08
C GLN A 50 -22.48 15.37 13.19
N ILE A 51 -22.01 15.63 14.40
CA ILE A 51 -20.62 15.93 14.70
C ILE A 51 -19.68 14.79 14.28
N TYR A 52 -20.11 13.54 14.48
CA TYR A 52 -19.27 12.40 14.12
C TYR A 52 -19.09 12.26 12.60
N GLN A 53 -20.10 12.58 11.79
CA GLN A 53 -20.00 12.57 10.32
C GLN A 53 -19.05 13.64 9.82
N TYR A 54 -19.04 14.79 10.48
CA TYR A 54 -18.10 15.85 10.19
C TYR A 54 -16.67 15.44 10.55
N LEU A 55 -16.48 14.86 11.73
CA LEU A 55 -15.18 14.36 12.17
C LEU A 55 -14.65 13.26 11.22
N ASP A 56 -15.48 12.31 10.84
CA ASP A 56 -15.10 11.22 9.94
C ASP A 56 -14.73 11.71 8.54
N LEU A 57 -15.34 12.79 8.08
CA LEU A 57 -15.07 13.38 6.76
C LEU A 57 -13.81 14.26 6.74
N TYR A 58 -13.50 14.96 7.85
CA TYR A 58 -12.42 15.95 7.92
C TYR A 58 -11.22 15.51 8.76
N THR A 59 -11.35 14.45 9.56
CA THR A 59 -10.19 13.81 10.16
C THR A 59 -9.55 12.86 9.15
N ASN A 60 -8.25 13.01 8.97
CA ASN A 60 -7.50 12.10 8.11
C ASN A 60 -7.54 10.67 8.68
N PRO A 61 -7.53 9.63 7.83
CA PRO A 61 -7.55 8.25 8.28
C PRO A 61 -6.30 7.90 9.09
N ASP A 62 -6.48 6.99 10.04
CA ASP A 62 -5.39 6.47 10.85
C ASP A 62 -4.42 5.64 10.01
N HIS A 63 -3.13 5.80 10.26
CA HIS A 63 -2.10 5.03 9.59
C HIS A 63 -1.99 3.62 10.17
N ILE A 64 -2.58 2.64 9.50
CA ILE A 64 -2.60 1.24 9.93
C ILE A 64 -1.38 0.50 9.38
N ILE A 65 -0.28 0.50 10.12
CA ILE A 65 1.02 -0.04 9.71
C ILE A 65 1.00 -1.56 9.45
N HIS A 66 0.24 -2.34 10.21
CA HIS A 66 0.28 -3.80 10.10
C HIS A 66 -0.19 -4.32 8.72
N TYR A 67 -1.15 -3.67 8.09
CA TYR A 67 -1.58 -4.04 6.73
C TYR A 67 -0.47 -3.82 5.69
N LYS A 68 0.32 -2.77 5.89
CA LYS A 68 1.41 -2.41 4.98
C LYS A 68 2.57 -3.39 5.08
N TYR A 69 2.96 -3.76 6.30
CA TYR A 69 3.95 -4.81 6.52
C TYR A 69 3.50 -6.15 5.96
N SER A 70 2.23 -6.53 6.16
CA SER A 70 1.67 -7.74 5.59
C SER A 70 1.73 -7.75 4.06
N GLY A 71 1.39 -6.65 3.42
CA GLY A 71 1.49 -6.50 1.96
C GLY A 71 2.92 -6.62 1.44
N LEU A 72 3.88 -5.97 2.10
CA LEU A 72 5.30 -6.07 1.77
C LEU A 72 5.83 -7.50 1.91
N LEU A 73 5.56 -8.14 3.04
CA LEU A 73 5.97 -9.52 3.28
C LEU A 73 5.38 -10.48 2.25
N ASN A 74 4.10 -10.30 1.90
CA ASN A 74 3.46 -11.12 0.88
C ASN A 74 4.17 -11.02 -0.48
N VAL A 75 4.51 -9.82 -0.94
CA VAL A 75 5.25 -9.62 -2.19
C VAL A 75 6.61 -10.29 -2.13
N ILE A 76 7.34 -10.17 -1.01
CA ILE A 76 8.65 -10.79 -0.81
C ILE A 76 8.53 -12.31 -0.86
N TYR A 77 7.65 -12.90 -0.05
CA TYR A 77 7.49 -14.35 0.01
C TYR A 77 7.12 -14.95 -1.35
N VAL A 78 6.16 -14.35 -2.05
CA VAL A 78 5.75 -14.83 -3.37
C VAL A 78 6.87 -14.71 -4.39
N THR A 79 7.64 -13.62 -4.36
CA THR A 79 8.79 -13.40 -5.26
C THR A 79 9.88 -14.44 -5.02
N PHE A 80 10.23 -14.71 -3.77
CA PHE A 80 11.24 -15.70 -3.45
C PHE A 80 10.75 -17.14 -3.70
N MET A 81 9.46 -17.38 -3.51
CA MET A 81 8.88 -18.71 -3.74
C MET A 81 8.90 -19.12 -5.21
N TYR A 82 8.61 -18.21 -6.12
CA TYR A 82 8.48 -18.48 -7.55
C TYR A 82 9.61 -17.88 -8.41
N GLY A 83 10.50 -17.11 -7.83
CA GLY A 83 11.52 -16.36 -8.55
C GLY A 83 12.50 -17.21 -9.34
N LEU A 84 12.82 -18.43 -8.89
CA LEU A 84 13.66 -19.36 -9.64
C LEU A 84 12.97 -19.93 -10.87
N GLY A 85 11.66 -20.16 -10.80
CA GLY A 85 10.88 -20.64 -11.96
C GLY A 85 10.55 -19.53 -12.95
N LEU A 86 10.41 -18.31 -12.45
CA LEU A 86 10.03 -17.11 -13.22
C LEU A 86 10.93 -15.92 -12.88
N PRO A 87 12.11 -15.82 -13.51
CA PRO A 87 13.07 -14.73 -13.18
C PRO A 87 12.50 -13.32 -13.36
N MET A 88 11.49 -13.18 -14.21
CA MET A 88 10.78 -11.89 -14.41
C MET A 88 10.04 -11.38 -13.17
N LEU A 89 9.89 -12.21 -12.12
CA LEU A 89 9.28 -11.78 -10.87
C LEU A 89 10.13 -10.76 -10.11
N PHE A 90 11.45 -10.85 -10.18
CA PHE A 90 12.35 -9.93 -9.48
C PHE A 90 12.20 -8.47 -9.97
N PRO A 91 12.25 -8.16 -11.28
CA PRO A 91 12.03 -6.79 -11.74
C PRO A 91 10.61 -6.28 -11.43
N ILE A 92 9.61 -7.15 -11.43
CA ILE A 92 8.24 -6.78 -11.06
C ILE A 92 8.13 -6.45 -9.58
N ALA A 93 8.74 -7.25 -8.71
CA ALA A 93 8.79 -6.99 -7.28
C ALA A 93 9.53 -5.67 -6.99
N PHE A 94 10.63 -5.41 -7.68
CA PHE A 94 11.34 -4.14 -7.55
C PHE A 94 10.45 -2.95 -7.93
N ALA A 95 9.74 -3.02 -9.05
CA ALA A 95 8.80 -1.98 -9.48
C ALA A 95 7.67 -1.80 -8.45
N SER A 96 7.15 -2.89 -7.89
CA SER A 96 6.13 -2.85 -6.83
C SER A 96 6.62 -2.13 -5.58
N PHE A 97 7.85 -2.41 -5.14
CA PHE A 97 8.43 -1.72 -3.97
C PHE A 97 8.67 -0.24 -4.21
N LEU A 98 9.10 0.15 -5.41
CA LEU A 98 9.25 1.56 -5.76
C LEU A 98 7.90 2.28 -5.70
N ILE A 99 6.86 1.70 -6.27
CA ILE A 99 5.51 2.28 -6.24
C ILE A 99 5.01 2.38 -4.81
N PHE A 100 5.19 1.32 -4.02
CA PHE A 100 4.82 1.28 -2.61
C PHE A 100 5.51 2.40 -1.83
N TRP A 101 6.81 2.54 -1.99
CA TRP A 101 7.61 3.56 -1.31
C TRP A 101 7.20 4.99 -1.69
N LEU A 102 6.96 5.25 -2.98
CA LEU A 102 6.51 6.56 -3.46
C LEU A 102 5.12 6.90 -2.92
N THR A 103 4.20 5.93 -2.97
CA THR A 103 2.82 6.10 -2.48
C THR A 103 2.80 6.37 -0.98
N GLU A 104 3.57 5.61 -0.20
CA GLU A 104 3.68 5.81 1.26
C GLU A 104 4.23 7.19 1.62
N ARG A 105 5.28 7.62 0.96
CA ARG A 105 5.83 8.95 1.19
C ARG A 105 4.83 10.06 0.92
N TRP A 106 4.11 9.92 -0.18
CA TRP A 106 3.11 10.91 -0.56
C TRP A 106 1.93 10.93 0.42
N GLN A 107 1.46 9.76 0.83
CA GLN A 107 0.35 9.63 1.76
C GLN A 107 0.69 10.14 3.16
N LEU A 108 1.88 9.82 3.68
CA LEU A 108 2.35 10.32 4.97
C LEU A 108 2.49 11.84 4.99
N ALA A 109 2.88 12.44 3.86
CA ALA A 109 3.04 13.88 3.76
C ALA A 109 1.71 14.65 3.71
N TYR A 110 0.67 14.06 3.09
CA TYR A 110 -0.54 14.80 2.74
C TYR A 110 -1.84 14.22 3.27
N HIS A 111 -1.90 12.92 3.61
CA HIS A 111 -3.17 12.23 3.85
C HIS A 111 -3.34 11.62 5.23
N TYR A 112 -2.27 11.18 5.90
CA TYR A 112 -2.40 10.55 7.20
C TYR A 112 -2.29 11.55 8.34
N GLN A 113 -2.95 11.23 9.47
CA GLN A 113 -2.65 11.86 10.74
C GLN A 113 -1.23 11.48 11.17
N LEU A 114 -0.60 12.34 11.97
CA LEU A 114 0.69 12.02 12.58
C LEU A 114 0.57 10.67 13.32
N PRO A 115 1.33 9.64 12.90
CA PRO A 115 1.25 8.35 13.56
C PRO A 115 1.66 8.50 15.02
N PRO A 116 0.94 7.86 15.96
CA PRO A 116 1.38 7.80 17.34
C PRO A 116 2.76 7.14 17.41
N ALA A 117 3.54 7.49 18.42
CA ALA A 117 4.84 6.86 18.63
C ALA A 117 4.68 5.33 18.70
N MET A 118 5.23 4.64 17.70
CA MET A 118 5.06 3.19 17.58
C MET A 118 6.28 2.45 18.13
N ASP A 119 6.00 1.34 18.81
CA ASP A 119 7.03 0.42 19.28
C ASP A 119 7.69 -0.30 18.09
N ASP A 120 9.02 -0.47 18.17
CA ASP A 120 9.82 -1.20 17.18
C ASP A 120 9.49 -2.71 17.06
N LYS A 121 8.65 -3.22 17.97
CA LYS A 121 8.28 -4.64 18.05
C LYS A 121 7.72 -5.20 16.75
N MET A 122 6.93 -4.41 16.02
CA MET A 122 6.38 -4.84 14.72
C MET A 122 7.48 -5.01 13.67
N THR A 123 8.41 -4.08 13.62
CA THR A 123 9.55 -4.14 12.69
C THR A 123 10.44 -5.34 13.00
N ILE A 124 10.74 -5.59 14.26
CA ILE A 124 11.53 -6.74 14.70
C ILE A 124 10.84 -8.06 14.34
N ASN A 125 9.55 -8.17 14.58
CA ASN A 125 8.78 -9.35 14.18
C ASN A 125 8.78 -9.56 12.65
N ALA A 126 8.60 -8.51 11.88
CA ALA A 126 8.65 -8.59 10.41
C ALA A 126 10.04 -9.06 9.92
N LEU A 127 11.13 -8.54 10.51
CA LEU A 127 12.48 -8.98 10.20
C LEU A 127 12.74 -10.44 10.58
N ASN A 128 12.23 -10.89 11.72
CA ASN A 128 12.33 -12.30 12.12
C ASN A 128 11.63 -13.21 11.10
N TRP A 129 10.43 -12.87 10.67
CA TRP A 129 9.74 -13.62 9.62
C TRP A 129 10.50 -13.58 8.29
N LEU A 130 11.08 -12.45 7.93
CA LEU A 130 11.87 -12.31 6.70
C LEU A 130 13.12 -13.20 6.70
N SER A 131 13.67 -13.50 7.86
CA SER A 131 14.82 -14.41 8.02
C SER A 131 14.56 -15.84 7.51
N TYR A 132 13.31 -16.28 7.45
CA TYR A 132 12.95 -17.60 6.89
C TYR A 132 12.83 -17.62 5.37
N THR A 133 12.80 -16.47 4.72
CA THR A 133 12.62 -16.36 3.26
C THR A 133 13.70 -17.07 2.43
N PRO A 134 15.01 -16.98 2.76
CA PRO A 134 16.06 -17.69 2.04
C PRO A 134 15.92 -19.21 2.07
N ILE A 135 15.45 -19.75 3.19
CA ILE A 135 15.23 -21.20 3.34
C ILE A 135 14.11 -21.67 2.39
N LEU A 136 13.02 -20.91 2.34
CA LEU A 136 11.92 -21.20 1.40
C LEU A 136 12.36 -21.09 -0.05
N PHE A 137 13.20 -20.11 -0.36
CA PHE A 137 13.76 -19.93 -1.71
C PHE A 137 14.57 -21.15 -2.14
N LEU A 138 15.48 -21.62 -1.29
CA LEU A 138 16.30 -22.81 -1.58
C LEU A 138 15.46 -24.07 -1.71
N PHE A 139 14.47 -24.25 -0.83
CA PHE A 139 13.59 -25.41 -0.87
C PHE A 139 12.78 -25.46 -2.16
N ASN A 140 12.11 -24.38 -2.51
CA ASN A 140 11.34 -24.29 -3.75
C ASN A 140 12.23 -24.35 -5.00
N GLY A 141 13.40 -23.74 -4.93
CA GLY A 141 14.40 -23.81 -6.00
C GLY A 141 14.85 -25.23 -6.28
N TYR A 142 15.18 -25.98 -5.23
CA TYR A 142 15.52 -27.40 -5.37
C TYR A 142 14.37 -28.19 -5.98
N TRP A 143 13.14 -27.98 -5.51
CA TRP A 143 11.96 -28.65 -6.05
C TRP A 143 11.75 -28.35 -7.54
N MET A 144 11.82 -27.08 -7.92
CA MET A 144 11.61 -26.66 -9.31
C MET A 144 12.73 -27.15 -10.24
N LEU A 145 13.98 -27.05 -9.82
CA LEU A 145 15.13 -27.48 -10.62
C LEU A 145 15.26 -29.02 -10.72
N SER A 146 14.77 -29.75 -9.71
CA SER A 146 14.76 -31.21 -9.71
C SER A 146 13.72 -31.80 -10.67
N ASN A 147 12.77 -30.98 -11.13
CA ASN A 147 11.68 -31.47 -11.98
C ASN A 147 12.14 -31.56 -13.44
N ARG A 148 12.47 -32.77 -13.92
CA ARG A 148 12.97 -33.02 -15.28
C ARG A 148 12.04 -32.54 -16.40
N GLN A 149 10.77 -32.39 -16.14
CA GLN A 149 9.79 -31.88 -17.13
C GLN A 149 10.00 -30.43 -17.56
N MET A 150 10.66 -29.61 -16.74
CA MET A 150 10.95 -28.23 -17.12
C MET A 150 12.13 -28.06 -18.07
N PHE A 151 13.06 -29.04 -18.07
CA PHE A 151 14.31 -28.95 -18.84
C PHE A 151 14.43 -30.06 -19.90
N ALA A 152 13.44 -30.91 -20.04
CA ALA A 152 13.39 -31.91 -21.10
C ALA A 152 12.96 -31.29 -22.44
N ASN A 153 13.74 -30.34 -22.94
CA ASN A 153 13.78 -30.05 -24.36
C ASN A 153 14.78 -31.03 -24.98
N GLU A 154 14.31 -32.19 -25.41
CA GLU A 154 15.03 -32.95 -26.41
C GLU A 154 15.03 -32.12 -27.69
N VAL A 155 16.12 -31.42 -27.90
CA VAL A 155 16.45 -30.84 -29.21
C VAL A 155 16.88 -32.03 -30.08
N ASN A 156 15.94 -32.60 -30.83
CA ASN A 156 16.23 -33.49 -31.94
C ASN A 156 16.66 -32.68 -33.16
#